data_f30a88bdd254cb149e9cce2c6b341ce6
#
_entry.id   f30a88bdd254cb149e9cce2c6b341ce6
#
_cell.length_a   1.000
_cell.length_b   1.000
_cell.length_c   1.000
_cell.angle_alpha   90.00
_cell.angle_beta   90.00
_cell.angle_gamma   90.00
#
_symmetry.space_group_name_H-M   'P 1'
#
loop_
_entity.id
_entity.type
_entity.pdbx_description
1 polymer ?
#
loop_
_entity_poly.entity_id
_entity_poly.type
_entity_poly.pdbx_seq_one_letter_code
_entity_poly.pdbx_strand_id
1 'polypeptide(L)' 'MNKLNEYVKTAEAARILGVSQNTLRTWAEAGKIPMRRNPANGYRLFLRRDLDRFLAKLARPIKD' A
#
# COMPACT_ATOMS: atom_id res chain seq x y z
N MET A 1 11.25 -9.70 -11.50
CA MET A 1 10.63 -10.33 -10.32
C MET A 1 10.92 -9.49 -9.08
N ASN A 2 9.89 -9.22 -8.30
CA ASN A 2 10.05 -8.40 -7.10
C ASN A 2 10.62 -9.22 -5.96
N LYS A 3 11.56 -8.63 -5.25
CA LYS A 3 12.14 -9.28 -4.10
C LYS A 3 11.26 -9.10 -2.89
N LEU A 4 11.36 -10.03 -1.95
CA LEU A 4 10.52 -10.01 -0.76
C LEU A 4 10.70 -8.71 0.04
N ASN A 5 11.91 -8.17 0.07
CA ASN A 5 12.17 -6.97 0.85
C ASN A 5 11.57 -5.71 0.22
N GLU A 6 10.99 -5.82 -0.97
CA GLU A 6 10.28 -4.69 -1.58
C GLU A 6 8.83 -4.64 -1.12
N TYR A 7 8.39 -5.64 -0.38
CA TYR A 7 7.04 -5.69 0.16
C TYR A 7 7.03 -5.24 1.59
N VAL A 8 5.93 -4.58 1.99
CA VAL A 8 5.76 -4.15 3.37
C VAL A 8 4.41 -4.65 3.85
N LYS A 9 4.31 -4.81 5.17
CA LYS A 9 3.07 -5.23 5.79
C LYS A 9 2.14 -4.06 5.96
N THR A 10 0.91 -4.36 6.39
CA THR A 10 -0.13 -3.35 6.53
C THR A 10 0.31 -2.18 7.42
N ALA A 11 0.94 -2.47 8.56
CA ALA A 11 1.34 -1.41 9.49
C ALA A 11 2.34 -0.46 8.85
N GLU A 12 3.33 -1.03 8.17
CA GLU A 12 4.34 -0.21 7.51
C GLU A 12 3.76 0.55 6.34
N ALA A 13 2.90 -0.10 5.57
CA ALA A 13 2.27 0.54 4.42
C ALA A 13 1.41 1.73 4.87
N ALA A 14 0.67 1.55 5.95
CA ALA A 14 -0.15 2.63 6.48
C ALA A 14 0.71 3.81 6.91
N ARG A 15 1.86 3.51 7.52
CA ARG A 15 2.78 4.56 7.94
C ARG A 15 3.34 5.31 6.74
N ILE A 16 3.70 4.60 5.70
CA ILE A 16 4.22 5.23 4.49
C ILE A 16 3.20 6.19 3.90
N LEU A 17 1.94 5.78 3.88
CA LEU A 17 0.87 6.59 3.30
C LEU A 17 0.33 7.64 4.27
N GLY A 18 0.67 7.53 5.55
CA GLY A 18 0.19 8.49 6.53
C GLY A 18 -1.26 8.32 6.91
N VAL A 19 -1.77 7.10 6.86
CA VAL A 19 -3.16 6.80 7.18
C VAL A 19 -3.22 5.68 8.21
N SER A 20 -4.41 5.46 8.77
CA SER A 20 -4.61 4.35 9.69
C SER A 20 -4.60 3.03 8.93
N GLN A 21 -4.33 1.95 9.66
CA GLN A 21 -4.37 0.63 9.04
C GLN A 21 -5.77 0.29 8.55
N ASN A 22 -6.77 0.76 9.25
CA ASN A 22 -8.16 0.55 8.86
C ASN A 22 -8.44 1.19 7.50
N THR A 23 -8.00 2.42 7.32
CA THR A 23 -8.19 3.13 6.06
C THR A 23 -7.46 2.40 4.94
N LEU A 24 -6.22 1.98 5.20
CA LEU A 24 -5.46 1.27 4.19
C LEU A 24 -6.14 -0.03 3.80
N ARG A 25 -6.66 -0.76 4.78
CA ARG A 25 -7.35 -2.01 4.50
C ARG A 25 -8.58 -1.78 3.63
N THR A 26 -9.35 -0.74 3.96
CA THR A 26 -10.52 -0.38 3.17
C THR A 26 -10.14 -0.08 1.72
N TRP A 27 -9.08 0.70 1.53
CA TRP A 27 -8.61 1.04 0.19
C TRP A 27 -8.15 -0.19 -0.57
N ALA A 28 -7.46 -1.09 0.10
CA ALA A 28 -6.97 -2.31 -0.55
C ALA A 28 -8.13 -3.19 -0.98
N GLU A 29 -9.15 -3.30 -0.12
CA GLU A 29 -10.30 -4.13 -0.44
C GLU A 29 -11.16 -3.52 -1.54
N ALA A 30 -11.11 -2.21 -1.67
CA ALA A 30 -11.81 -1.52 -2.75
C ALA A 30 -11.04 -1.55 -4.06
N GLY A 31 -9.85 -2.12 -4.06
CA GLY A 31 -9.05 -2.21 -5.26
C GLY A 31 -8.30 -0.95 -5.61
N LYS A 32 -8.24 0.02 -4.70
CA LYS A 32 -7.54 1.27 -4.96
C LYS A 32 -6.04 1.12 -4.88
N ILE A 33 -5.56 0.15 -4.10
CA ILE A 33 -4.14 -0.10 -3.92
C ILE A 33 -3.89 -1.58 -4.19
N PRO A 34 -2.94 -1.91 -5.07
CA PRO A 34 -2.60 -3.31 -5.30
C PRO A 34 -2.11 -3.97 -4.02
N MET A 35 -2.58 -5.16 -3.77
CA MET A 35 -2.25 -5.89 -2.56
C MET A 35 -2.01 -7.34 -2.91
N ARG A 36 -1.04 -7.95 -2.24
CA ARG A 36 -0.79 -9.38 -2.37
C ARG A 36 -0.94 -10.02 -1.01
N ARG A 37 -1.34 -11.26 -1.02
CA ARG A 37 -1.46 -12.02 0.23
C ARG A 37 -0.36 -13.06 0.28
N ASN A 38 0.37 -13.08 1.39
CA ASN A 38 1.43 -14.06 1.57
C ASN A 38 0.78 -15.43 1.80
N PRO A 39 1.00 -16.39 0.90
CA PRO A 39 0.34 -17.70 1.04
C PRO A 39 0.80 -18.47 2.28
N ALA A 40 1.96 -18.16 2.82
CA ALA A 40 2.47 -18.91 3.96
C ALA A 40 1.76 -18.52 5.26
N ASN A 41 1.31 -17.28 5.40
CA ASN A 41 0.70 -16.82 6.64
C ASN A 41 -0.55 -16.00 6.44
N GLY A 42 -0.95 -15.73 5.20
CA GLY A 42 -2.16 -14.97 4.93
C GLY A 42 -2.05 -13.47 5.17
N TYR A 43 -0.88 -12.98 5.51
CA TYR A 43 -0.70 -11.56 5.74
C TYR A 43 -0.79 -10.77 4.45
N ARG A 44 -1.35 -9.57 4.53
CA ARG A 44 -1.40 -8.67 3.39
C ARG A 44 -0.04 -8.04 3.19
N LEU A 45 0.39 -8.02 1.94
CA LEU A 45 1.67 -7.41 1.57
C LEU A 45 1.43 -6.36 0.51
N PHE A 46 2.14 -5.26 0.62
CA PHE A 46 2.04 -4.16 -0.32
C PHE A 46 3.41 -3.90 -0.92
N LEU A 47 3.47 -3.76 -2.23
CA LEU A 47 4.71 -3.45 -2.90
C LEU A 47 5.02 -1.98 -2.69
N ARG A 48 6.21 -1.69 -2.17
CA ARG A 48 6.56 -0.32 -1.83
C ARG A 48 6.44 0.62 -3.03
N ARG A 49 6.80 0.13 -4.20
CA ARG A 49 6.69 0.91 -5.42
C ARG A 49 5.25 1.33 -5.69
N ASP A 50 4.30 0.45 -5.43
CA ASP A 50 2.90 0.75 -5.63
C ASP A 50 2.42 1.80 -4.64
N LEU A 51 2.93 1.75 -3.42
CA LEU A 51 2.59 2.75 -2.41
C LEU A 51 3.14 4.11 -2.81
N ASP A 52 4.36 4.14 -3.29
CA ASP A 52 4.97 5.40 -3.74
C ASP A 52 4.15 6.01 -4.88
N ARG A 53 3.70 5.16 -5.79
CA ARG A 53 2.91 5.62 -6.92
C ARG A 53 1.55 6.16 -6.47
N PHE A 54 0.94 5.47 -5.52
CA PHE A 54 -0.35 5.91 -4.99
C PHE A 54 -0.19 7.22 -4.24
N LEU A 55 0.88 7.34 -3.46
CA LEU A 55 1.16 8.56 -2.71
C LEU A 55 1.38 9.74 -3.65
N ALA A 56 2.06 9.50 -4.76
CA ALA A 56 2.28 10.54 -5.75
C ALA A 56 0.96 11.05 -6.33
N LYS A 57 0.01 10.14 -6.52
CA LYS A 57 -1.32 10.52 -6.99
C LYS A 57 -2.03 11.41 -5.98
N LEU A 58 -1.97 11.03 -4.70
CA LEU A 58 -2.63 11.80 -3.65
C LEU A 58 -1.99 13.15 -3.45
N ALA A 59 -0.67 13.21 -3.61
CA ALA A 59 0.09 14.43 -3.36
C ALA A 59 0.17 15.33 -4.60
N ARG A 60 -0.61 15.01 -5.62
CA ARG A 60 -0.56 15.78 -6.85
C ARG A 60 -0.94 17.23 -6.56
N PRO A 61 -0.17 18.20 -7.11
CA PRO A 61 -0.48 19.60 -6.84
C PRO A 61 -1.86 19.97 -7.34
N ILE A 62 -2.50 20.81 -6.57
CA ILE A 62 -3.80 21.34 -6.97
C ILE A 62 -3.56 22.45 -7.97
N LYS A 63 -4.21 22.37 -9.09
CA LYS A 63 -4.16 23.42 -10.08
C LYS A 63 -5.29 24.36 -9.87
N ASP A 64 -4.96 25.57 -9.65
CA ASP A 64 -6.01 26.59 -9.45
C ASP A 64 -6.31 27.30 -10.73
#